data_24581797ecc521599a5b0fcc894da5c4
#
_entry.id   24581797ecc521599a5b0fcc894da5c4
#
_cell.length_a   1.000
_cell.length_b   1.000
_cell.length_c   1.000
_cell.angle_alpha   90.00
_cell.angle_beta   90.00
_cell.angle_gamma   90.00
#
_symmetry.space_group_name_H-M   'P 1'
#
loop_
_entity.id
_entity.type
_entity.pdbx_description
1 polymer ?
#
loop_
_entity_poly.entity_id
_entity_poly.type
_entity_poly.pdbx_seq_one_letter_code
_entity_poly.pdbx_strand_id
1 'polypeptide(L)'
;MFDGVLDVKASCGNNKLGGKDFDETLINKLTSEFEKINGINLEKDRKAMARLKEATEKVKIELSSKEHTLVDLPFLASKDGKPYGIYRSIARSEFEDLIGDMVRSTITQIDSALADAKLTPQEIDTILLIGGSTRIPLVKNTLKDKFTREPKHEINPDEAVALGAAIQA
;
A
#
# COMPACT_ATOMS: atom_id res chain seq x y z
N MET A 1 -16.92 17.79 -17.72
CA MET A 1 -15.99 18.53 -18.59
C MET A 1 -16.85 19.39 -19.51
N PHE A 2 -16.90 20.67 -19.28
CA PHE A 2 -17.52 21.60 -20.22
C PHE A 2 -16.38 22.29 -20.95
N ASP A 3 -16.36 22.23 -22.28
CA ASP A 3 -15.38 22.88 -23.17
C ASP A 3 -13.89 22.64 -22.85
N GLY A 4 -13.52 21.44 -22.42
CA GLY A 4 -12.13 21.09 -22.13
C GLY A 4 -11.58 21.64 -20.80
N VAL A 5 -12.39 22.32 -20.00
CA VAL A 5 -11.97 22.84 -18.68
C VAL A 5 -12.19 21.80 -17.60
N LEU A 6 -11.14 21.52 -16.82
CA LEU A 6 -11.21 20.73 -15.59
C LEU A 6 -11.52 21.65 -14.42
N ASP A 7 -12.62 21.36 -13.72
CA ASP A 7 -13.01 22.06 -12.49
C ASP A 7 -12.78 21.15 -11.29
N VAL A 8 -11.80 21.48 -10.44
CA VAL A 8 -11.49 20.76 -9.21
C VAL A 8 -12.41 21.25 -8.10
N LYS A 9 -13.40 20.45 -7.72
CA LYS A 9 -14.39 20.78 -6.68
C LYS A 9 -13.82 20.71 -5.27
N ALA A 10 -12.96 19.73 -4.99
CA ALA A 10 -12.30 19.55 -3.71
C ALA A 10 -11.01 18.74 -3.87
N SER A 11 -10.11 18.89 -2.92
CA SER A 11 -8.89 18.10 -2.81
C SER A 11 -8.59 17.85 -1.34
N CYS A 12 -8.50 16.59 -0.95
CA CYS A 12 -8.16 16.18 0.40
C CYS A 12 -7.24 14.97 0.38
N GLY A 13 -6.38 14.82 1.39
CA GLY A 13 -5.48 13.68 1.45
C GLY A 13 -4.56 13.68 2.67
N ASN A 14 -3.88 12.56 2.87
CA ASN A 14 -2.84 12.40 3.87
C ASN A 14 -1.49 12.19 3.17
N ASN A 15 -0.64 13.22 3.18
CA ASN A 15 0.69 13.19 2.57
C ASN A 15 1.74 12.35 3.33
N LYS A 16 1.33 11.80 4.49
CA LYS A 16 2.17 10.93 5.33
C LYS A 16 1.77 9.45 5.22
N LEU A 17 0.85 9.11 4.32
CA LEU A 17 0.39 7.73 4.12
C LEU A 17 0.62 7.29 2.68
N GLY A 18 1.34 6.19 2.53
CA GLY A 18 1.61 5.59 1.23
C GLY A 18 2.14 4.16 1.33
N GLY A 19 2.58 3.60 0.20
CA GLY A 19 3.09 2.23 0.13
C GLY A 19 4.28 1.94 1.03
N LYS A 20 5.07 2.96 1.40
CA LYS A 20 6.20 2.81 2.34
C LYS A 20 5.73 2.52 3.77
N ASP A 21 4.62 3.10 4.21
CA ASP A 21 4.07 2.86 5.54
C ASP A 21 3.54 1.42 5.64
N PHE A 22 2.99 0.89 4.56
CA PHE A 22 2.59 -0.51 4.47
C PHE A 22 3.80 -1.45 4.57
N ASP A 23 4.89 -1.12 3.86
CA ASP A 23 6.15 -1.88 3.97
C ASP A 23 6.71 -1.84 5.38
N GLU A 24 6.75 -0.67 6.03
CA GLU A 24 7.24 -0.51 7.40
C GLU A 24 6.44 -1.35 8.40
N THR A 25 5.13 -1.44 8.24
CA THR A 25 4.30 -2.27 9.10
C THR A 25 4.67 -3.74 9.01
N LEU A 26 4.92 -4.24 7.79
CA LEU A 26 5.36 -5.61 7.58
C LEU A 26 6.81 -5.83 8.07
N ILE A 27 7.71 -4.87 7.86
CA ILE A 27 9.07 -4.89 8.38
C ILE A 27 9.05 -5.02 9.90
N ASN A 28 8.28 -4.17 10.59
CA ASN A 28 8.18 -4.17 12.05
C ASN A 28 7.65 -5.51 12.59
N LYS A 29 6.69 -6.11 11.90
CA LYS A 29 6.20 -7.44 12.24
C LYS A 29 7.31 -8.49 12.12
N LEU A 30 7.99 -8.55 10.98
CA LEU A 30 9.02 -9.54 10.72
C LEU A 30 10.25 -9.37 11.62
N THR A 31 10.67 -8.14 11.91
CA THR A 31 11.78 -7.87 12.84
C THR A 31 11.43 -8.28 14.26
N SER A 32 10.22 -7.97 14.72
CA SER A 32 9.73 -8.38 16.06
C SER A 32 9.65 -9.90 16.19
N GLU A 33 9.14 -10.59 15.18
CA GLU A 33 9.09 -12.06 15.17
C GLU A 33 10.49 -12.68 15.15
N PHE A 34 11.39 -12.14 14.34
CA PHE A 34 12.78 -12.61 14.25
C PHE A 34 13.51 -12.43 15.58
N GLU A 35 13.35 -11.28 16.24
CA GLU A 35 13.95 -10.99 17.54
C GLU A 35 13.41 -11.94 18.62
N LYS A 36 12.11 -12.17 18.64
CA LYS A 36 11.47 -13.12 19.60
C LYS A 36 12.01 -14.56 19.44
N ILE A 37 12.22 -15.00 18.20
CA ILE A 37 12.66 -16.38 17.93
C ILE A 37 14.17 -16.55 18.17
N ASN A 38 14.99 -15.57 17.72
CA ASN A 38 16.43 -15.74 17.65
C ASN A 38 17.20 -14.92 18.71
N GLY A 39 16.53 -13.99 19.39
CA GLY A 39 17.17 -13.07 20.33
C GLY A 39 18.17 -12.15 19.64
N ILE A 40 17.90 -11.76 18.40
CA ILE A 40 18.74 -10.87 17.58
C ILE A 40 17.91 -9.69 17.12
N ASN A 41 18.35 -8.48 17.48
CA ASN A 41 17.71 -7.26 17.01
C ASN A 41 18.29 -6.85 15.65
N LEU A 42 17.46 -6.91 14.59
CA LEU A 42 17.85 -6.59 13.23
C LEU A 42 18.00 -5.08 12.98
N GLU A 43 17.32 -4.23 13.74
CA GLU A 43 17.32 -2.77 13.54
C GLU A 43 18.73 -2.15 13.62
N LYS A 44 19.65 -2.81 14.36
CA LYS A 44 21.03 -2.41 14.49
C LYS A 44 21.91 -2.80 13.30
N ASP A 45 21.42 -3.66 12.42
CA ASP A 45 22.14 -4.12 11.23
C ASP A 45 21.54 -3.48 9.97
N ARG A 46 22.22 -2.44 9.46
CA ARG A 46 21.81 -1.71 8.26
C ARG A 46 21.70 -2.59 7.01
N LYS A 47 22.55 -3.62 6.88
CA LYS A 47 22.53 -4.51 5.72
C LYS A 47 21.33 -5.46 5.79
N ALA A 48 21.06 -6.01 6.98
CA ALA A 48 19.90 -6.84 7.22
C ALA A 48 18.61 -6.04 6.95
N MET A 49 18.49 -4.83 7.48
CA MET A 49 17.33 -3.97 7.28
C MET A 49 17.13 -3.57 5.81
N ALA A 50 18.20 -3.30 5.06
CA ALA A 50 18.08 -3.00 3.63
C ALA A 50 17.54 -4.20 2.84
N ARG A 51 18.05 -5.41 3.10
CA ARG A 51 17.56 -6.64 2.48
C ARG A 51 16.11 -6.95 2.86
N LEU A 52 15.76 -6.73 4.13
CA LEU A 52 14.40 -6.94 4.61
C LEU A 52 13.42 -5.96 3.94
N LYS A 53 13.83 -4.69 3.79
CA LYS A 53 13.03 -3.66 3.10
C LYS A 53 12.75 -4.03 1.64
N GLU A 54 13.78 -4.44 0.90
CA GLU A 54 13.62 -4.89 -0.49
C GLU A 54 12.67 -6.10 -0.58
N ALA A 55 12.85 -7.08 0.31
CA ALA A 55 11.99 -8.26 0.34
C ALA A 55 10.53 -7.94 0.68
N THR A 56 10.29 -7.04 1.64
CA THR A 56 8.91 -6.66 2.02
C THR A 56 8.21 -5.85 0.94
N GLU A 57 8.91 -4.98 0.22
CA GLU A 57 8.35 -4.28 -0.93
C GLU A 57 7.93 -5.27 -2.03
N LYS A 58 8.79 -6.26 -2.32
CA LYS A 58 8.46 -7.33 -3.27
C LYS A 58 7.25 -8.14 -2.82
N VAL A 59 7.18 -8.51 -1.54
CA VAL A 59 6.03 -9.21 -0.93
C VAL A 59 4.74 -8.40 -1.11
N LYS A 60 4.74 -7.11 -0.80
CA LYS A 60 3.58 -6.23 -1.00
C LYS A 60 3.10 -6.25 -2.45
N ILE A 61 4.02 -6.12 -3.40
CA ILE A 61 3.70 -6.14 -4.83
C ILE A 61 3.10 -7.48 -5.24
N GLU A 62 3.71 -8.60 -4.83
CA GLU A 62 3.23 -9.93 -5.15
C GLU A 62 1.86 -10.25 -4.54
N LEU A 63 1.60 -9.82 -3.30
CA LEU A 63 0.31 -10.01 -2.63
C LEU A 63 -0.84 -9.23 -3.28
N SER A 64 -0.56 -8.26 -4.15
CA SER A 64 -1.60 -7.62 -4.96
C SER A 64 -2.24 -8.58 -5.99
N SER A 65 -1.53 -9.66 -6.36
CA SER A 65 -2.02 -10.65 -7.33
C SER A 65 -2.07 -12.08 -6.80
N LYS A 66 -1.26 -12.42 -5.77
CA LYS A 66 -1.18 -13.76 -5.17
C LYS A 66 -1.84 -13.79 -3.80
N GLU A 67 -2.42 -14.94 -3.43
CA GLU A 67 -2.97 -15.15 -2.08
C GLU A 67 -1.87 -15.34 -1.02
N HIS A 68 -0.72 -15.86 -1.43
CA HIS A 68 0.43 -16.11 -0.57
C HIS A 68 1.72 -15.78 -1.31
N THR A 69 2.72 -15.33 -0.57
CA THR A 69 4.09 -15.15 -1.07
C THR A 69 5.11 -15.53 0.01
N LEU A 70 6.35 -15.73 -0.39
CA LEU A 70 7.41 -16.21 0.49
C LEU A 70 8.45 -15.11 0.73
N VAL A 71 8.75 -14.84 2.00
CA VAL A 71 9.95 -14.15 2.42
C VAL A 71 11.05 -15.19 2.60
N ASP A 72 12.04 -15.17 1.72
CA ASP A 72 13.21 -16.06 1.79
C ASP A 72 14.49 -15.20 1.85
N LEU A 73 15.00 -15.02 3.05
CA LEU A 73 16.19 -14.22 3.33
C LEU A 73 17.21 -15.08 4.12
N PRO A 74 17.93 -15.97 3.46
CA PRO A 74 18.98 -16.76 4.10
C PRO A 74 20.12 -15.84 4.55
N PHE A 75 20.79 -16.21 5.64
CA PHE A 75 21.95 -15.47 6.17
C PHE A 75 21.65 -13.98 6.39
N LEU A 76 20.53 -13.67 7.02
CA LEU A 76 20.13 -12.28 7.29
C LEU A 76 20.95 -11.66 8.43
N ALA A 77 21.24 -12.45 9.46
CA ALA A 77 22.05 -12.03 10.60
C ALA A 77 22.95 -13.17 11.08
N SER A 78 23.92 -12.87 11.92
CA SER A 78 24.80 -13.85 12.57
C SER A 78 24.90 -13.57 14.06
N LYS A 79 24.89 -14.65 14.88
CA LYS A 79 25.12 -14.59 16.31
C LYS A 79 25.97 -15.80 16.72
N ASP A 80 27.02 -15.55 17.47
CA ASP A 80 27.98 -16.59 17.92
C ASP A 80 28.53 -17.46 16.78
N GLY A 81 28.80 -16.84 15.62
CA GLY A 81 29.28 -17.51 14.41
C GLY A 81 28.24 -18.34 13.65
N LYS A 82 26.99 -18.39 14.12
CA LYS A 82 25.90 -19.09 13.46
C LYS A 82 25.05 -18.13 12.62
N PRO A 83 24.72 -18.49 11.38
CA PRO A 83 23.82 -17.70 10.53
C PRO A 83 22.35 -17.93 10.90
N TYR A 84 21.58 -16.86 10.77
CA TYR A 84 20.12 -16.85 10.93
C TYR A 84 19.47 -16.17 9.74
N GLY A 85 18.31 -16.64 9.33
CA GLY A 85 17.55 -16.10 8.20
C GLY A 85 16.05 -16.08 8.49
N ILE A 86 15.30 -15.51 7.57
CA ILE A 86 13.84 -15.55 7.56
C ILE A 86 13.41 -16.44 6.40
N TYR A 87 12.58 -17.45 6.71
CA TYR A 87 11.88 -18.26 5.73
C TYR A 87 10.41 -18.35 6.18
N ARG A 88 9.55 -17.53 5.55
CA ARG A 88 8.17 -17.38 6.01
C ARG A 88 7.22 -17.10 4.86
N SER A 89 6.14 -17.87 4.79
CA SER A 89 5.00 -17.55 3.92
C SER A 89 4.13 -16.46 4.56
N ILE A 90 3.80 -15.45 3.79
CA ILE A 90 2.89 -14.36 4.16
C ILE A 90 1.61 -14.53 3.34
N ALA A 91 0.45 -14.59 4.01
CA ALA A 91 -0.85 -14.59 3.36
C ALA A 91 -1.27 -13.13 3.04
N ARG A 92 -2.02 -12.93 1.94
CA ARG A 92 -2.63 -11.64 1.64
C ARG A 92 -3.50 -11.13 2.77
N SER A 93 -4.35 -11.99 3.34
CA SER A 93 -5.21 -11.64 4.47
C SER A 93 -4.42 -11.12 5.66
N GLU A 94 -3.30 -11.77 5.99
CA GLU A 94 -2.41 -11.32 7.08
C GLU A 94 -1.83 -9.92 6.79
N PHE A 95 -1.41 -9.66 5.56
CA PHE A 95 -0.92 -8.35 5.16
C PHE A 95 -2.02 -7.29 5.19
N GLU A 96 -3.21 -7.61 4.67
CA GLU A 96 -4.37 -6.72 4.66
C GLU A 96 -4.85 -6.38 6.07
N ASP A 97 -4.80 -7.33 7.01
CA ASP A 97 -5.09 -7.08 8.42
C ASP A 97 -4.11 -6.06 9.03
N LEU A 98 -2.81 -6.17 8.69
CA LEU A 98 -1.78 -5.24 9.17
C LEU A 98 -2.00 -3.80 8.70
N ILE A 99 -2.46 -3.61 7.47
CA ILE A 99 -2.62 -2.29 6.86
C ILE A 99 -4.06 -1.75 6.96
N GLY A 100 -4.99 -2.56 7.46
CA GLY A 100 -6.42 -2.28 7.42
C GLY A 100 -6.83 -0.93 8.03
N ASP A 101 -6.27 -0.57 9.19
CA ASP A 101 -6.56 0.73 9.82
C ASP A 101 -6.05 1.90 8.98
N MET A 102 -4.88 1.76 8.37
CA MET A 102 -4.33 2.78 7.48
C MET A 102 -5.21 2.98 6.24
N VAL A 103 -5.66 1.89 5.63
CA VAL A 103 -6.58 1.96 4.49
C VAL A 103 -7.92 2.56 4.91
N ARG A 104 -8.49 2.16 6.04
CA ARG A 104 -9.74 2.75 6.57
C ARG A 104 -9.61 4.24 6.84
N SER A 105 -8.46 4.72 7.30
CA SER A 105 -8.23 6.15 7.53
C SER A 105 -8.34 7.00 6.27
N THR A 106 -8.12 6.42 5.08
CA THR A 106 -8.28 7.14 3.81
C THR A 106 -9.74 7.49 3.51
N ILE A 107 -10.69 6.71 4.03
CA ILE A 107 -12.12 6.98 3.87
C ILE A 107 -12.50 8.30 4.54
N THR A 108 -11.89 8.63 5.68
CA THR A 108 -12.13 9.94 6.32
C THR A 108 -11.72 11.10 5.41
N GLN A 109 -10.63 10.94 4.65
CA GLN A 109 -10.19 11.97 3.69
C GLN A 109 -11.17 12.08 2.51
N ILE A 110 -11.71 10.96 2.05
CA ILE A 110 -12.75 10.93 1.01
C ILE A 110 -14.01 11.62 1.51
N ASP A 111 -14.44 11.33 2.75
CA ASP A 111 -15.63 11.97 3.34
C ASP A 111 -15.45 13.49 3.46
N SER A 112 -14.26 13.95 3.85
CA SER A 112 -13.94 15.38 3.88
C SER A 112 -14.01 16.00 2.50
N ALA A 113 -13.43 15.37 1.48
CA ALA A 113 -13.47 15.86 0.10
C ALA A 113 -14.91 15.92 -0.45
N LEU A 114 -15.73 14.91 -0.17
CA LEU A 114 -17.14 14.89 -0.56
C LEU A 114 -17.93 16.03 0.11
N ALA A 115 -17.70 16.24 1.41
CA ALA A 115 -18.35 17.33 2.16
C ALA A 115 -17.96 18.70 1.60
N ASP A 116 -16.68 18.93 1.34
CA ASP A 116 -16.18 20.20 0.75
C ASP A 116 -16.75 20.43 -0.64
N ALA A 117 -16.87 19.38 -1.45
CA ALA A 117 -17.48 19.43 -2.78
C ALA A 117 -19.03 19.54 -2.71
N LYS A 118 -19.63 19.33 -1.55
CA LYS A 118 -21.09 19.22 -1.34
C LYS A 118 -21.74 18.11 -2.19
N LEU A 119 -21.03 16.98 -2.30
CA LEU A 119 -21.46 15.81 -3.05
C LEU A 119 -21.65 14.61 -2.12
N THR A 120 -22.53 13.71 -2.52
CA THR A 120 -22.70 12.39 -1.91
C THR A 120 -21.93 11.33 -2.69
N PRO A 121 -21.61 10.16 -2.10
CA PRO A 121 -20.97 9.06 -2.82
C PRO A 121 -21.74 8.62 -4.08
N GLN A 122 -23.06 8.73 -4.07
CA GLN A 122 -23.94 8.33 -5.18
C GLN A 122 -23.84 9.26 -6.40
N GLU A 123 -23.44 10.52 -6.18
CA GLU A 123 -23.26 11.52 -7.23
C GLU A 123 -21.89 11.42 -7.94
N ILE A 124 -21.03 10.51 -7.47
CA ILE A 124 -19.74 10.23 -8.12
C ILE A 124 -19.94 9.25 -9.26
N ASP A 125 -19.79 9.70 -10.49
CA ASP A 125 -19.95 8.87 -11.69
C ASP A 125 -18.82 7.88 -11.91
N THR A 126 -17.59 8.29 -11.63
CA THR A 126 -16.39 7.50 -11.92
C THR A 126 -15.35 7.65 -10.85
N ILE A 127 -14.76 6.53 -10.43
CA ILE A 127 -13.64 6.46 -9.50
C ILE A 127 -12.44 5.96 -10.28
N LEU A 128 -11.38 6.76 -10.33
CA LEU A 128 -10.11 6.38 -10.96
C LEU A 128 -9.08 6.08 -9.87
N LEU A 129 -8.43 4.93 -9.98
CA LEU A 129 -7.36 4.50 -9.09
C LEU A 129 -6.01 4.88 -9.68
N ILE A 130 -5.22 5.68 -8.96
CA ILE A 130 -3.92 6.17 -9.38
C ILE A 130 -2.87 5.86 -8.30
N GLY A 131 -1.68 5.43 -8.74
CA GLY A 131 -0.56 5.04 -7.89
C GLY A 131 -0.54 3.55 -7.54
N GLY A 132 0.66 2.99 -7.39
CA GLY A 132 0.90 1.54 -7.21
C GLY A 132 0.17 0.91 -6.01
N SER A 133 -0.02 1.65 -4.91
CA SER A 133 -0.74 1.15 -3.72
C SER A 133 -2.22 0.84 -3.98
N THR A 134 -2.82 1.40 -5.03
CA THR A 134 -4.20 1.11 -5.42
C THR A 134 -4.39 -0.28 -6.05
N ARG A 135 -3.28 -0.98 -6.34
CA ARG A 135 -3.30 -2.37 -6.80
C ARG A 135 -3.64 -3.37 -5.68
N ILE A 136 -3.50 -2.95 -4.41
CA ILE A 136 -3.81 -3.77 -3.24
C ILE A 136 -5.32 -4.03 -3.20
N PRO A 137 -5.78 -5.31 -3.15
CA PRO A 137 -7.21 -5.63 -3.21
C PRO A 137 -8.03 -4.97 -2.10
N LEU A 138 -7.48 -4.86 -0.89
CA LEU A 138 -8.15 -4.19 0.23
C LEU A 138 -8.51 -2.73 -0.11
N VAL A 139 -7.62 -1.98 -0.77
CA VAL A 139 -7.89 -0.58 -1.17
C VAL A 139 -9.06 -0.52 -2.14
N LYS A 140 -9.04 -1.38 -3.16
CA LYS A 140 -10.12 -1.46 -4.16
C LYS A 140 -11.46 -1.82 -3.52
N ASN A 141 -11.47 -2.85 -2.66
CA ASN A 141 -12.68 -3.33 -2.00
C ASN A 141 -13.27 -2.25 -1.06
N THR A 142 -12.41 -1.58 -0.28
CA THR A 142 -12.84 -0.49 0.61
C THR A 142 -13.52 0.65 -0.15
N LEU A 143 -13.01 1.01 -1.34
CA LEU A 143 -13.64 2.03 -2.18
C LEU A 143 -14.92 1.53 -2.83
N LYS A 144 -14.95 0.28 -3.29
CA LYS A 144 -16.18 -0.34 -3.82
C LYS A 144 -17.30 -0.34 -2.79
N ASP A 145 -16.98 -0.69 -1.55
CA ASP A 145 -17.96 -0.69 -0.45
C ASP A 145 -18.45 0.74 -0.14
N LYS A 146 -17.54 1.72 -0.12
CA LYS A 146 -17.89 3.13 0.14
C LYS A 146 -18.82 3.72 -0.91
N PHE A 147 -18.54 3.47 -2.18
CA PHE A 147 -19.25 4.10 -3.29
C PHE A 147 -20.34 3.19 -3.91
N THR A 148 -20.43 1.92 -3.46
CA THR A 148 -21.30 0.89 -4.08
C THR A 148 -21.10 0.80 -5.60
N ARG A 149 -19.89 1.08 -6.06
CA ARG A 149 -19.50 1.17 -7.47
C ARG A 149 -18.09 0.64 -7.66
N GLU A 150 -17.87 -0.07 -8.75
CA GLU A 150 -16.55 -0.62 -9.08
C GLU A 150 -15.60 0.51 -9.56
N PRO A 151 -14.43 0.68 -8.92
CA PRO A 151 -13.42 1.60 -9.41
C PRO A 151 -12.89 1.16 -10.78
N LYS A 152 -12.65 2.11 -11.68
CA LYS A 152 -12.14 1.85 -13.03
C LYS A 152 -10.63 1.72 -13.07
N HIS A 153 -10.15 0.81 -13.91
CA HIS A 153 -8.73 0.53 -14.17
C HIS A 153 -8.36 0.77 -15.64
N GLU A 154 -8.92 1.78 -16.27
CA GLU A 154 -8.74 2.05 -17.70
C GLU A 154 -7.35 2.60 -18.04
N ILE A 155 -6.65 3.15 -17.04
CA ILE A 155 -5.31 3.73 -17.19
C ILE A 155 -4.36 3.00 -16.25
N ASN A 156 -3.13 2.75 -16.70
CA ASN A 156 -2.10 2.21 -15.83
C ASN A 156 -1.89 3.15 -14.61
N PRO A 157 -2.13 2.70 -13.39
CA PRO A 157 -2.05 3.55 -12.21
C PRO A 157 -0.67 4.20 -11.99
N ASP A 158 0.39 3.57 -12.49
CA ASP A 158 1.76 4.04 -12.32
C ASP A 158 2.13 5.15 -13.35
N GLU A 159 1.43 5.19 -14.48
CA GLU A 159 1.69 6.11 -15.60
C GLU A 159 0.68 7.25 -15.71
N ALA A 160 -0.46 7.15 -15.05
CA ALA A 160 -1.59 8.05 -15.20
C ALA A 160 -1.23 9.53 -15.00
N VAL A 161 -0.37 9.84 -14.01
CA VAL A 161 0.06 11.22 -13.73
C VAL A 161 0.95 11.75 -14.86
N ALA A 162 1.91 10.95 -15.34
CA ALA A 162 2.81 11.33 -16.42
C ALA A 162 2.06 11.54 -17.74
N LEU A 163 1.11 10.64 -18.05
CA LEU A 163 0.25 10.76 -19.24
C LEU A 163 -0.64 12.00 -19.17
N GLY A 164 -1.24 12.28 -18.01
CA GLY A 164 -2.04 13.48 -17.79
C GLY A 164 -1.23 14.77 -17.95
N ALA A 165 -0.01 14.81 -17.41
CA ALA A 165 0.89 15.95 -17.57
C ALA A 165 1.28 16.16 -19.04
N ALA A 166 1.52 15.09 -19.80
CA ALA A 166 1.86 15.17 -21.22
C ALA A 166 0.69 15.69 -22.10
N ILE A 167 -0.56 15.44 -21.68
CA ILE A 167 -1.75 15.97 -22.39
C ILE A 167 -1.95 17.46 -22.12
N GLN A 168 -1.53 17.93 -20.93
CA GLN A 168 -1.66 19.34 -20.52
C GLN A 168 -0.53 20.25 -21.08
N ALA A 169 0.62 19.67 -21.46
CA ALA A 169 1.77 20.42 -22.00
C ALA A 169 1.59 20.79 -23.47
#